data_cd6854459aab81b888833867cd171979
#
_entry.id   cd6854459aab81b888833867cd171979
#
_cell.length_a   1.000
_cell.length_b   1.000
_cell.length_c   1.000
_cell.angle_alpha   90.00
_cell.angle_beta   90.00
_cell.angle_gamma   90.00
#
_symmetry.space_group_name_H-M   'P 1'
#
loop_
_entity.id
_entity.type
_entity.pdbx_description
1 polymer ?
#
loop_
_entity_poly.entity_id
_entity_poly.type
_entity_poly.pdbx_seq_one_letter_code
_entity_poly.pdbx_strand_id
1 'polypeptide(L)'
;KYAKMENLNDVTFHFPHMKKVVEHIGYPFSEYLFTMMVNDENLWTDLAMLYKRPLWMTWNMVLAKETGVLDRVMFATDFVAANNDLFGPDPTKDILEWVDLVQNGMNKICKQSVWPTFTEKEIMGILHDNAARLYNL
;
A
#
# COMPACT_ATOMS: atom_id res chain seq x y z
N LYS A 1 -13.54 -16.80 6.10
CA LYS A 1 -14.75 -16.24 6.72
C LYS A 1 -14.48 -14.90 7.41
N TYR A 2 -13.31 -14.72 8.04
CA TYR A 2 -13.00 -13.54 8.85
C TYR A 2 -12.27 -12.41 8.09
N ALA A 3 -11.66 -12.70 6.96
CA ALA A 3 -10.93 -11.74 6.12
C ALA A 3 -11.78 -11.13 5.00
N LYS A 4 -13.07 -10.90 5.26
CA LYS A 4 -13.94 -10.21 4.32
C LYS A 4 -13.91 -8.71 4.57
N MET A 5 -13.78 -7.92 3.51
CA MET A 5 -13.77 -6.46 3.61
C MET A 5 -15.07 -5.90 4.20
N GLU A 6 -16.19 -6.56 4.00
CA GLU A 6 -17.48 -6.16 4.60
C GLU A 6 -17.42 -6.12 6.14
N ASN A 7 -16.62 -6.99 6.78
CA ASN A 7 -16.46 -6.95 8.24
C ASN A 7 -15.77 -5.67 8.72
N LEU A 8 -15.00 -5.01 7.85
CA LEU A 8 -14.34 -3.75 8.18
C LEU A 8 -15.35 -2.60 8.29
N ASN A 9 -16.48 -2.66 7.57
CA ASN A 9 -17.53 -1.65 7.68
C ASN A 9 -18.04 -1.50 9.11
N ASP A 10 -18.26 -2.62 9.80
CA ASP A 10 -18.73 -2.61 11.19
C ASP A 10 -17.68 -1.98 12.12
N VAL A 11 -16.41 -2.26 11.88
CA VAL A 11 -15.31 -1.68 12.66
C VAL A 11 -15.21 -0.17 12.41
N THR A 12 -15.27 0.28 11.17
CA THR A 12 -15.20 1.70 10.83
C THR A 12 -16.39 2.47 11.39
N PHE A 13 -17.57 1.87 11.33
CA PHE A 13 -18.80 2.46 11.85
C PHE A 13 -18.79 2.59 13.38
N HIS A 14 -18.40 1.54 14.11
CA HIS A 14 -18.43 1.54 15.57
C HIS A 14 -17.22 2.25 16.21
N PHE A 15 -16.10 2.37 15.49
CA PHE A 15 -14.86 2.98 15.96
C PHE A 15 -14.33 4.06 15.01
N PRO A 16 -15.11 5.13 14.74
CA PRO A 16 -14.75 6.13 13.70
C PRO A 16 -13.46 6.90 14.01
N HIS A 17 -13.10 7.04 15.29
CA HIS A 17 -11.88 7.77 15.69
C HIS A 17 -10.63 6.87 15.81
N MET A 18 -10.80 5.57 15.69
CA MET A 18 -9.67 4.64 15.77
C MET A 18 -8.88 4.65 14.45
N LYS A 19 -7.57 4.83 14.54
CA LYS A 19 -6.68 4.61 13.41
C LYS A 19 -6.63 3.10 13.09
N LYS A 20 -6.91 2.75 11.85
CA LYS A 20 -7.00 1.37 11.36
C LYS A 20 -6.04 1.20 10.18
N VAL A 21 -5.26 0.13 10.18
CA VAL A 21 -4.41 -0.24 9.04
C VAL A 21 -4.93 -1.56 8.47
N VAL A 22 -5.23 -1.56 7.18
CA VAL A 22 -5.57 -2.77 6.43
C VAL A 22 -4.35 -3.19 5.66
N GLU A 23 -3.84 -4.37 5.95
CA GLU A 23 -2.65 -4.92 5.31
C GLU A 23 -2.87 -5.22 3.82
N HIS A 24 -1.77 -5.24 3.06
CA HIS A 24 -1.72 -5.75 1.68
C HIS A 24 -2.66 -5.01 0.71
N ILE A 25 -2.89 -3.71 0.93
CA ILE A 25 -3.86 -2.87 0.23
C ILE A 25 -5.24 -3.53 0.06
N GLY A 26 -5.64 -4.34 1.06
CA GLY A 26 -6.91 -5.06 1.06
C GLY A 26 -7.03 -6.15 0.01
N TYR A 27 -5.90 -6.72 -0.44
CA TYR A 27 -5.89 -7.76 -1.47
C TYR A 27 -6.91 -8.89 -1.19
N PRO A 28 -7.70 -9.33 -2.17
CA PRO A 28 -7.77 -8.86 -3.56
C PRO A 28 -8.79 -7.73 -3.82
N PHE A 29 -9.30 -7.06 -2.79
CA PHE A 29 -10.41 -6.09 -2.84
C PHE A 29 -9.96 -4.63 -2.67
N SER A 30 -8.86 -4.24 -3.29
CA SER A 30 -8.24 -2.91 -3.13
C SER A 30 -9.17 -1.76 -3.48
N GLU A 31 -9.95 -1.90 -4.55
CA GLU A 31 -10.91 -0.85 -4.98
C GLU A 31 -11.99 -0.61 -3.92
N TYR A 32 -12.45 -1.68 -3.27
CA TYR A 32 -13.39 -1.58 -2.16
C TYR A 32 -12.75 -0.86 -0.96
N LEU A 33 -11.50 -1.23 -0.62
CA LEU A 33 -10.75 -0.56 0.44
C LEU A 33 -10.57 0.94 0.15
N PHE A 34 -10.15 1.31 -1.07
CA PHE A 34 -9.97 2.73 -1.41
C PHE A 34 -11.27 3.52 -1.32
N THR A 35 -12.39 2.91 -1.72
CA THR A 35 -13.72 3.53 -1.55
C THR A 35 -14.04 3.77 -0.06
N MET A 36 -13.70 2.82 0.81
CA MET A 36 -13.84 3.01 2.26
C MET A 36 -12.91 4.10 2.79
N MET A 37 -11.66 4.13 2.33
CA MET A 37 -10.68 5.14 2.74
C MET A 37 -11.09 6.56 2.34
N VAL A 38 -11.83 6.74 1.25
CA VAL A 38 -12.42 8.06 0.88
C VAL A 38 -13.38 8.55 1.96
N ASN A 39 -14.13 7.64 2.59
CA ASN A 39 -15.15 7.98 3.58
C ASN A 39 -14.64 7.93 5.04
N ASP A 40 -13.47 7.34 5.28
CA ASP A 40 -12.88 7.21 6.61
C ASP A 40 -11.41 7.66 6.58
N GLU A 41 -11.15 8.85 7.11
CA GLU A 41 -9.80 9.45 7.17
C GLU A 41 -8.85 8.70 8.11
N ASN A 42 -9.38 7.88 9.02
CA ASN A 42 -8.62 7.06 9.95
C ASN A 42 -8.28 5.67 9.41
N LEU A 43 -8.64 5.39 8.15
CA LEU A 43 -8.33 4.13 7.48
C LEU A 43 -7.08 4.29 6.62
N TRP A 44 -6.11 3.41 6.87
CA TRP A 44 -4.79 3.38 6.24
C TRP A 44 -4.52 2.00 5.65
N THR A 45 -3.51 1.89 4.81
CA THR A 45 -3.11 0.60 4.23
C THR A 45 -1.62 0.56 3.93
N ASP A 46 -1.11 -0.64 3.66
CA ASP A 46 0.29 -0.86 3.30
C ASP A 46 0.46 -1.73 2.05
N LEU A 47 1.70 -1.78 1.55
CA LEU A 47 2.11 -2.52 0.36
C LEU A 47 2.64 -3.92 0.66
N ALA A 48 2.56 -4.40 1.90
CA ALA A 48 3.04 -5.73 2.28
C ALA A 48 2.54 -6.81 1.32
N MET A 49 3.28 -7.90 1.15
CA MET A 49 3.00 -9.01 0.22
C MET A 49 2.96 -8.67 -1.28
N LEU A 50 3.14 -7.43 -1.70
CA LEU A 50 3.03 -7.06 -3.12
C LEU A 50 4.36 -7.15 -3.88
N TYR A 51 5.41 -7.56 -3.20
CA TYR A 51 6.69 -7.85 -3.80
C TYR A 51 6.54 -8.85 -4.96
N LYS A 52 7.29 -8.63 -6.05
CA LYS A 52 7.20 -9.40 -7.31
C LYS A 52 5.89 -9.29 -8.10
N ARG A 53 5.04 -8.30 -7.77
CA ARG A 53 3.81 -8.00 -8.52
C ARG A 53 3.79 -6.54 -9.02
N PRO A 54 4.78 -6.12 -9.83
CA PRO A 54 5.01 -4.71 -10.14
C PRO A 54 3.83 -4.04 -10.87
N LEU A 55 3.19 -4.75 -11.80
CA LEU A 55 2.05 -4.19 -12.54
C LEU A 55 0.83 -4.01 -11.64
N TRP A 56 0.53 -5.02 -10.82
CA TRP A 56 -0.61 -4.98 -9.93
C TRP A 56 -0.43 -3.92 -8.83
N MET A 57 0.77 -3.81 -8.25
CA MET A 57 1.09 -2.77 -7.29
C MET A 57 0.98 -1.38 -7.91
N THR A 58 1.62 -1.16 -9.08
CA THR A 58 1.60 0.14 -9.76
C THR A 58 0.17 0.56 -10.12
N TRP A 59 -0.65 -0.37 -10.64
CA TRP A 59 -2.05 -0.11 -10.94
C TRP A 59 -2.82 0.35 -9.69
N ASN A 60 -2.66 -0.35 -8.58
CA ASN A 60 -3.32 0.04 -7.32
C ASN A 60 -2.84 1.38 -6.78
N MET A 61 -1.55 1.73 -6.96
CA MET A 61 -1.06 3.06 -6.58
C MET A 61 -1.64 4.16 -7.47
N VAL A 62 -1.85 3.90 -8.75
CA VAL A 62 -2.56 4.81 -9.65
C VAL A 62 -4.01 5.00 -9.17
N LEU A 63 -4.72 3.93 -8.83
CA LEU A 63 -6.08 4.02 -8.28
C LEU A 63 -6.13 4.79 -6.95
N ALA A 64 -5.19 4.52 -6.04
CA ALA A 64 -5.09 5.27 -4.77
C ALA A 64 -4.83 6.76 -4.99
N LYS A 65 -4.06 7.11 -6.03
CA LYS A 65 -3.83 8.51 -6.43
C LYS A 65 -5.11 9.13 -6.99
N GLU A 66 -5.79 8.45 -7.91
CA GLU A 66 -7.04 8.93 -8.53
C GLU A 66 -8.16 9.10 -7.50
N THR A 67 -8.23 8.25 -6.49
CA THR A 67 -9.23 8.34 -5.41
C THR A 67 -8.83 9.31 -4.29
N GLY A 68 -7.61 9.87 -4.33
CA GLY A 68 -7.15 10.85 -3.36
C GLY A 68 -6.74 10.26 -2.00
N VAL A 69 -6.42 8.95 -1.94
CA VAL A 69 -6.07 8.26 -0.70
C VAL A 69 -4.59 7.83 -0.62
N LEU A 70 -3.79 8.19 -1.63
CA LEU A 70 -2.39 7.80 -1.73
C LEU A 70 -1.55 8.24 -0.53
N ASP A 71 -1.91 9.34 0.11
CA ASP A 71 -1.26 9.87 1.30
C ASP A 71 -1.47 9.01 2.56
N ARG A 72 -2.28 7.96 2.47
CA ARG A 72 -2.51 6.97 3.54
C ARG A 72 -2.10 5.54 3.16
N VAL A 73 -1.31 5.42 2.10
CA VAL A 73 -0.66 4.17 1.70
C VAL A 73 0.78 4.17 2.17
N MET A 74 1.24 3.09 2.80
CA MET A 74 2.58 2.99 3.39
C MET A 74 3.37 1.84 2.77
N PHE A 75 4.68 2.00 2.69
CA PHE A 75 5.58 0.89 2.38
C PHE A 75 5.64 -0.09 3.55
N ALA A 76 5.55 -1.37 3.25
CA ALA A 76 5.76 -2.46 4.20
C ALA A 76 6.21 -3.72 3.44
N THR A 77 6.88 -4.64 4.12
CA THR A 77 7.48 -5.81 3.49
C THR A 77 6.74 -7.11 3.74
N ASP A 78 6.08 -7.25 4.88
CA ASP A 78 5.61 -8.53 5.41
C ASP A 78 6.75 -9.56 5.54
N PHE A 79 7.96 -9.07 5.80
CA PHE A 79 9.12 -9.93 5.99
C PHE A 79 9.01 -10.68 7.32
N VAL A 80 8.88 -12.01 7.23
CA VAL A 80 8.88 -12.90 8.38
C VAL A 80 10.14 -13.76 8.32
N ALA A 81 11.04 -13.58 9.29
CA ALA A 81 12.33 -14.28 9.32
C ALA A 81 12.21 -15.81 9.32
N ALA A 82 11.07 -16.35 9.75
CA ALA A 82 10.83 -17.79 9.82
C ALA A 82 10.22 -18.40 8.55
N ASN A 83 9.75 -17.57 7.60
CA ASN A 83 9.12 -18.06 6.37
C ASN A 83 9.53 -17.19 5.19
N ASN A 84 10.45 -17.67 4.39
CA ASN A 84 11.02 -16.97 3.23
C ASN A 84 10.34 -17.30 1.91
N ASP A 85 9.11 -17.86 1.92
CA ASP A 85 8.43 -18.24 0.67
C ASP A 85 8.16 -17.03 -0.24
N LEU A 86 8.05 -15.83 0.34
CA LEU A 86 7.82 -14.60 -0.39
C LEU A 86 9.14 -13.99 -0.93
N PHE A 87 10.22 -14.12 -0.17
CA PHE A 87 11.54 -13.59 -0.51
C PHE A 87 12.47 -14.73 -0.96
N GLY A 88 13.42 -14.39 -1.82
CA GLY A 88 14.43 -15.34 -2.28
C GLY A 88 15.51 -15.64 -1.22
N PRO A 89 16.60 -16.27 -1.62
CA PRO A 89 17.71 -16.62 -0.72
C PRO A 89 18.49 -15.40 -0.18
N ASP A 90 18.30 -14.23 -0.79
CA ASP A 90 18.87 -12.96 -0.33
C ASP A 90 17.75 -11.94 -0.05
N PRO A 91 17.15 -11.96 1.13
CA PRO A 91 16.06 -11.05 1.48
C PRO A 91 16.45 -9.57 1.45
N THR A 92 17.72 -9.26 1.74
CA THR A 92 18.20 -7.88 1.69
C THR A 92 18.14 -7.33 0.27
N LYS A 93 18.62 -8.10 -0.69
CA LYS A 93 18.51 -7.74 -2.11
C LYS A 93 17.07 -7.59 -2.54
N ASP A 94 16.21 -8.53 -2.18
CA ASP A 94 14.80 -8.51 -2.52
C ASP A 94 14.08 -7.26 -1.97
N ILE A 95 14.38 -6.86 -0.72
CA ILE A 95 13.82 -5.64 -0.12
C ILE A 95 14.33 -4.39 -0.85
N LEU A 96 15.61 -4.33 -1.17
CA LEU A 96 16.17 -3.20 -1.91
C LEU A 96 15.57 -3.07 -3.33
N GLU A 97 15.37 -4.20 -4.01
CA GLU A 97 14.68 -4.24 -5.31
C GLU A 97 13.24 -3.74 -5.19
N TRP A 98 12.56 -4.05 -4.08
CA TRP A 98 11.21 -3.55 -3.85
C TRP A 98 11.19 -2.04 -3.56
N VAL A 99 12.11 -1.55 -2.76
CA VAL A 99 12.28 -0.09 -2.56
C VAL A 99 12.54 0.59 -3.90
N ASP A 100 13.43 0.04 -4.75
CA ASP A 100 13.69 0.58 -6.09
C ASP A 100 12.44 0.54 -7.00
N LEU A 101 11.63 -0.51 -6.90
CA LEU A 101 10.37 -0.57 -7.63
C LEU A 101 9.44 0.58 -7.26
N VAL A 102 9.28 0.89 -5.98
CA VAL A 102 8.47 2.02 -5.53
C VAL A 102 9.12 3.34 -5.94
N GLN A 103 10.43 3.47 -5.75
CA GLN A 103 11.17 4.71 -5.98
C GLN A 103 11.27 5.08 -7.46
N ASN A 104 11.51 4.09 -8.32
CA ASN A 104 11.83 4.31 -9.73
C ASN A 104 10.96 3.49 -10.69
N GLY A 105 10.65 2.25 -10.34
CA GLY A 105 10.00 1.27 -11.21
C GLY A 105 8.57 1.64 -11.55
N MET A 106 7.78 2.08 -10.58
CA MET A 106 6.38 2.50 -10.80
C MET A 106 6.28 3.57 -11.88
N ASN A 107 7.11 4.61 -11.81
CA ASN A 107 7.10 5.67 -12.81
C ASN A 107 7.55 5.21 -14.21
N LYS A 108 8.41 4.21 -14.30
CA LYS A 108 8.75 3.58 -15.60
C LYS A 108 7.53 2.87 -16.20
N ILE A 109 6.82 2.10 -15.38
CA ILE A 109 5.58 1.40 -15.80
C ILE A 109 4.51 2.41 -16.21
N CYS A 110 4.27 3.45 -15.42
CA CYS A 110 3.29 4.50 -15.70
C CYS A 110 3.56 5.18 -17.05
N LYS A 111 4.82 5.55 -17.33
CA LYS A 111 5.19 6.15 -18.59
C LYS A 111 4.95 5.23 -19.80
N GLN A 112 5.25 3.94 -19.66
CA GLN A 112 5.01 2.96 -20.73
C GLN A 112 3.52 2.68 -20.95
N SER A 113 2.71 2.80 -19.91
CA SER A 113 1.26 2.55 -19.94
C SER A 113 0.43 3.80 -20.18
N VAL A 114 1.05 4.97 -20.32
CA VAL A 114 0.37 6.28 -20.43
C VAL A 114 -0.52 6.55 -19.21
N TRP A 115 -0.10 6.07 -18.04
CA TRP A 115 -0.75 6.33 -16.75
C TRP A 115 -0.15 7.57 -16.05
N PRO A 116 -0.88 8.20 -15.12
CA PRO A 116 -0.35 9.27 -14.29
C PRO A 116 0.92 8.83 -13.54
N THR A 117 1.95 9.65 -13.58
CA THR A 117 3.19 9.41 -12.82
C THR A 117 3.09 9.96 -11.40
N PHE A 118 3.94 9.46 -10.52
CA PHE A 118 4.06 9.91 -9.14
C PHE A 118 5.14 10.96 -9.02
N THR A 119 4.87 12.00 -8.26
CA THR A 119 5.85 13.01 -7.86
C THR A 119 6.83 12.44 -6.84
N GLU A 120 7.97 13.08 -6.68
CA GLU A 120 8.94 12.71 -5.63
C GLU A 120 8.32 12.76 -4.23
N LYS A 121 7.50 13.76 -3.95
CA LYS A 121 6.76 13.89 -2.68
C LYS A 121 5.82 12.71 -2.44
N GLU A 122 5.08 12.25 -3.45
CA GLU A 122 4.19 11.10 -3.33
C GLU A 122 4.97 9.81 -3.09
N ILE A 123 6.10 9.62 -3.77
CA ILE A 123 6.99 8.47 -3.57
C ILE A 123 7.55 8.48 -2.14
N MET A 124 8.06 9.61 -1.67
CA MET A 124 8.55 9.75 -0.30
C MET A 124 7.43 9.56 0.72
N GLY A 125 6.22 10.03 0.42
CA GLY A 125 5.03 9.75 1.21
C GLY A 125 4.84 8.26 1.44
N ILE A 126 4.81 7.47 0.37
CA ILE A 126 4.64 6.00 0.44
C ILE A 126 5.80 5.34 1.22
N LEU A 127 7.04 5.73 0.94
CA LEU A 127 8.23 5.09 1.50
C LEU A 127 8.47 5.43 2.98
N HIS A 128 8.04 6.62 3.44
CA HIS A 128 8.41 7.14 4.75
C HIS A 128 7.33 8.00 5.42
N ASP A 129 6.93 9.14 4.79
CA ASP A 129 6.24 10.22 5.49
C ASP A 129 4.83 9.83 5.95
N ASN A 130 4.15 8.96 5.21
CA ASN A 130 2.82 8.48 5.58
C ASN A 130 2.88 7.65 6.86
N ALA A 131 3.85 6.74 6.97
CA ALA A 131 4.06 5.96 8.20
C ALA A 131 4.47 6.85 9.37
N ALA A 132 5.41 7.79 9.15
CA ALA A 132 5.83 8.74 10.17
C ALA A 132 4.64 9.55 10.71
N ARG A 133 3.74 10.01 9.83
CA ARG A 133 2.52 10.73 10.22
C ARG A 133 1.54 9.86 11.01
N LEU A 134 1.34 8.60 10.58
CA LEU A 134 0.44 7.69 11.27
C LEU A 134 0.89 7.39 12.70
N TYR A 135 2.20 7.12 12.86
CA TYR A 135 2.79 6.67 14.13
C TYR A 135 3.38 7.81 14.98
N ASN A 136 3.33 9.05 14.50
CA ASN A 136 3.88 10.24 15.17
C ASN A 136 5.41 10.14 15.42
N LEU A 137 6.16 9.70 14.40
CA LEU A 137 7.62 9.58 14.42
C LEU A 137 8.32 10.88 14.03
#